data_76c0fb4d59a04574ea971064802de54c
#
_entry.id   76c0fb4d59a04574ea971064802de54c
#
_cell.length_a   1.000
_cell.length_b   1.000
_cell.length_c   1.000
_cell.angle_alpha   90.00
_cell.angle_beta   90.00
_cell.angle_gamma   90.00
#
_symmetry.space_group_name_H-M   'P 1'
#
loop_
_entity.id
_entity.type
_entity.pdbx_description
1 polymer ?
#
loop_
_entity_poly.entity_id
_entity_poly.type
_entity_poly.pdbx_seq_one_letter_code
_entity_poly.pdbx_strand_id
1 'polypeptide(L)'
;IDFSDSYYTTELVMVVKSDGAYANATTLADFADAKVTAQLNTLHYGVIDQIEGVQKQPAMDSFTSMRVALESGTIDAYVSERPEAISASAANSAFKMIELDQADTFELSVADSEIAIGLIKESELKDQINEILSGITEEERIQMMEEAIKNQPSAE
;
A
#
# COMPACT_ATOMS: atom_id res chain seq x y z
N ILE A 1 15.69 10.03 -15.51
CA ILE A 1 14.46 9.29 -15.77
C ILE A 1 13.38 10.30 -16.08
N ASP A 2 12.56 10.02 -17.10
CA ASP A 2 11.28 10.67 -17.35
C ASP A 2 10.15 9.70 -16.98
N PHE A 3 8.96 10.23 -16.77
CA PHE A 3 7.79 9.41 -16.43
C PHE A 3 6.68 9.65 -17.45
N SER A 4 5.87 8.63 -17.70
CA SER A 4 4.59 8.76 -18.41
C SER A 4 3.61 9.57 -17.56
N ASP A 5 2.42 9.83 -18.11
CA ASP A 5 1.27 10.20 -17.31
C ASP A 5 0.95 9.06 -16.32
N SER A 6 0.33 9.40 -15.20
CA SER A 6 -0.08 8.42 -14.20
C SER A 6 -1.11 7.45 -14.77
N TYR A 7 -0.94 6.16 -14.48
CA TYR A 7 -1.90 5.14 -14.88
C TYR A 7 -2.67 4.53 -13.71
N TYR A 8 -2.24 4.77 -12.49
CA TYR A 8 -2.90 4.30 -11.28
C TYR A 8 -2.61 5.24 -10.11
N THR A 9 -3.59 5.42 -9.24
CA THR A 9 -3.41 6.14 -7.97
C THR A 9 -3.50 5.14 -6.84
N THR A 10 -2.45 5.06 -6.02
CA THR A 10 -2.41 4.14 -4.88
C THR A 10 -2.97 4.80 -3.63
N GLU A 11 -3.60 3.97 -2.80
CA GLU A 11 -4.04 4.33 -1.44
C GLU A 11 -3.24 3.50 -0.44
N LEU A 12 -2.82 4.16 0.64
CA LEU A 12 -2.20 3.46 1.75
C LEU A 12 -3.25 2.88 2.68
N VAL A 13 -2.99 1.67 3.10
CA VAL A 13 -3.85 0.89 3.98
C VAL A 13 -3.03 0.30 5.12
N MET A 14 -3.70 -0.18 6.16
CA MET A 14 -3.05 -0.92 7.23
C MET A 14 -3.33 -2.42 7.08
N VAL A 15 -2.33 -3.25 7.38
CA VAL A 15 -2.52 -4.69 7.50
C VAL A 15 -2.35 -5.08 8.97
N VAL A 16 -3.35 -5.77 9.50
CA VAL A 16 -3.45 -6.17 10.91
C VAL A 16 -3.77 -7.66 11.03
N LYS A 17 -3.71 -8.20 12.23
CA LYS A 17 -4.30 -9.53 12.51
C LYS A 17 -5.82 -9.45 12.49
N SER A 18 -6.47 -10.42 11.84
CA SER A 18 -7.94 -10.46 11.71
C SER A 18 -8.67 -10.64 13.04
N ASP A 19 -8.00 -11.21 14.04
CA ASP A 19 -8.48 -11.40 15.42
C ASP A 19 -7.80 -10.49 16.45
N GLY A 20 -6.97 -9.53 15.97
CA GLY A 20 -6.20 -8.62 16.80
C GLY A 20 -7.00 -7.42 17.31
N ALA A 21 -6.37 -6.65 18.20
CA ALA A 21 -6.98 -5.47 18.82
C ALA A 21 -7.41 -4.40 17.80
N TYR A 22 -6.74 -4.33 16.65
CA TYR A 22 -6.94 -3.32 15.62
C TYR A 22 -7.79 -3.82 14.43
N ALA A 23 -8.39 -5.02 14.54
CA ALA A 23 -9.18 -5.63 13.47
C ALA A 23 -10.43 -4.83 13.05
N ASN A 24 -10.89 -3.91 13.89
CA ASN A 24 -12.04 -3.06 13.62
C ASN A 24 -11.68 -1.56 13.57
N ALA A 25 -10.40 -1.24 13.46
CA ALA A 25 -9.94 0.14 13.23
C ALA A 25 -10.50 0.66 11.90
N THR A 26 -10.79 1.94 11.84
CA THR A 26 -11.25 2.64 10.63
C THR A 26 -10.55 3.98 10.41
N THR A 27 -9.79 4.46 11.40
CA THR A 27 -9.12 5.76 11.40
C THR A 27 -7.66 5.63 11.80
N LEU A 28 -6.83 6.63 11.49
CA LEU A 28 -5.44 6.67 11.98
C LEU A 28 -5.40 6.76 13.51
N ALA A 29 -6.35 7.48 14.12
CA ALA A 29 -6.43 7.62 15.57
C ALA A 29 -6.65 6.28 16.29
N ASP A 30 -7.29 5.31 15.65
CA ASP A 30 -7.50 3.97 16.23
C ASP A 30 -6.17 3.21 16.44
N PHE A 31 -5.10 3.62 15.76
CA PHE A 31 -3.76 3.03 15.88
C PHE A 31 -2.87 3.74 16.91
N ALA A 32 -3.42 4.64 17.73
CA ALA A 32 -2.71 5.16 18.89
C ALA A 32 -2.23 3.98 19.76
N ASP A 33 -0.97 4.06 20.23
CA ASP A 33 -0.27 3.00 20.99
C ASP A 33 0.02 1.69 20.20
N ALA A 34 -0.41 1.54 18.96
CA ALA A 34 -0.08 0.39 18.12
C ALA A 34 1.41 0.35 17.77
N LYS A 35 1.99 -0.84 17.75
CA LYS A 35 3.33 -1.10 17.23
C LYS A 35 3.26 -1.21 15.72
N VAL A 36 3.64 -0.14 15.00
CA VAL A 36 3.52 -0.05 13.56
C VAL A 36 4.89 0.00 12.90
N THR A 37 5.05 -0.74 11.80
CA THR A 37 6.22 -0.69 10.94
C THR A 37 5.83 -0.54 9.47
N ALA A 38 6.82 -0.40 8.61
CA ALA A 38 6.68 -0.46 7.16
C ALA A 38 8.00 -0.85 6.50
N GLN A 39 7.98 -0.98 5.18
CA GLN A 39 9.15 -1.37 4.43
C GLN A 39 10.22 -0.28 4.43
N LEU A 40 11.46 -0.71 4.59
CA LEU A 40 12.66 0.15 4.60
C LEU A 40 12.81 0.89 3.26
N ASN A 41 13.20 2.15 3.32
CA ASN A 41 13.44 3.03 2.18
C ASN A 41 12.20 3.29 1.30
N THR A 42 11.01 3.22 1.89
CA THR A 42 9.74 3.59 1.23
C THR A 42 9.08 4.77 1.93
N LEU A 43 8.17 5.42 1.21
CA LEU A 43 7.31 6.46 1.79
C LEU A 43 6.42 5.91 2.92
N HIS A 44 6.06 4.61 2.87
CA HIS A 44 5.22 3.93 3.87
C HIS A 44 5.78 4.07 5.28
N TYR A 45 7.11 4.03 5.43
CA TYR A 45 7.73 4.19 6.73
C TYR A 45 7.66 5.64 7.24
N GLY A 46 7.73 6.60 6.33
CA GLY A 46 7.64 8.03 6.67
C GLY A 46 6.24 8.43 7.16
N VAL A 47 5.19 7.91 6.53
CA VAL A 47 3.80 8.29 6.87
C VAL A 47 3.35 7.78 8.25
N ILE A 48 4.04 6.80 8.84
CA ILE A 48 3.73 6.31 10.20
C ILE A 48 3.74 7.47 11.21
N ASP A 49 4.56 8.50 10.99
CA ASP A 49 4.65 9.66 11.88
C ASP A 49 3.36 10.51 11.90
N GLN A 50 2.42 10.27 10.99
CA GLN A 50 1.09 10.90 11.00
C GLN A 50 0.13 10.27 12.02
N ILE A 51 0.45 9.11 12.56
CA ILE A 51 -0.37 8.43 13.58
C ILE A 51 0.03 8.96 14.96
N GLU A 52 -0.84 9.74 15.57
CA GLU A 52 -0.56 10.31 16.90
C GLU A 52 -0.49 9.20 17.96
N GLY A 53 0.57 9.19 18.76
CA GLY A 53 0.78 8.21 19.83
C GLY A 53 1.27 6.83 19.38
N VAL A 54 1.54 6.63 18.09
CA VAL A 54 2.01 5.34 17.56
C VAL A 54 3.34 4.91 18.19
N GLN A 55 3.51 3.60 18.37
CA GLN A 55 4.80 3.01 18.72
C GLN A 55 5.53 2.57 17.44
N LYS A 56 6.14 3.52 16.74
CA LYS A 56 6.87 3.25 15.49
C LYS A 56 8.00 2.25 15.72
N GLN A 57 7.94 1.11 15.05
CA GLN A 57 8.95 0.05 15.13
C GLN A 57 10.01 0.25 14.04
N PRO A 58 11.21 -0.34 14.16
CA PRO A 58 12.21 -0.30 13.10
C PRO A 58 11.66 -0.79 11.77
N ALA A 59 12.03 -0.10 10.67
CA ALA A 59 11.64 -0.51 9.32
C ALA A 59 12.18 -1.92 8.99
N MET A 60 11.43 -2.67 8.20
CA MET A 60 11.78 -4.03 7.78
C MET A 60 12.10 -4.07 6.28
N ASP A 61 12.89 -5.05 5.87
CA ASP A 61 13.42 -5.18 4.51
C ASP A 61 12.39 -5.71 3.50
N SER A 62 11.37 -6.44 3.96
CA SER A 62 10.40 -7.09 3.07
C SER A 62 9.02 -7.25 3.70
N PHE A 63 8.00 -7.38 2.84
CA PHE A 63 6.64 -7.73 3.28
C PHE A 63 6.59 -9.09 3.99
N THR A 64 7.41 -10.06 3.56
CA THR A 64 7.51 -11.36 4.22
C THR A 64 7.96 -11.22 5.67
N SER A 65 8.99 -10.41 5.94
CA SER A 65 9.45 -10.13 7.32
C SER A 65 8.37 -9.46 8.16
N MET A 66 7.63 -8.52 7.58
CA MET A 66 6.53 -7.83 8.26
C MET A 66 5.36 -8.76 8.58
N ARG A 67 5.00 -9.66 7.65
CA ARG A 67 3.95 -10.67 7.88
C ARG A 67 4.32 -11.63 9.01
N VAL A 68 5.57 -12.09 9.08
CA VAL A 68 6.08 -12.92 10.18
C VAL A 68 6.05 -12.17 11.50
N ALA A 69 6.45 -10.89 11.52
CA ALA A 69 6.41 -10.06 12.71
C ALA A 69 4.98 -9.79 13.19
N LEU A 70 4.03 -9.59 12.26
CA LEU A 70 2.62 -9.43 12.56
C LEU A 70 2.02 -10.72 13.14
N GLU A 71 2.30 -11.87 12.52
CA GLU A 71 1.81 -13.18 12.98
C GLU A 71 2.33 -13.52 14.38
N SER A 72 3.60 -13.24 14.67
CA SER A 72 4.21 -13.46 15.99
C SER A 72 3.76 -12.44 17.05
N GLY A 73 3.08 -11.36 16.69
CA GLY A 73 2.68 -10.28 17.59
C GLY A 73 3.84 -9.34 18.00
N THR A 74 4.96 -9.37 17.27
CA THR A 74 6.06 -8.42 17.45
C THR A 74 5.64 -7.02 17.05
N ILE A 75 4.79 -6.92 16.02
CA ILE A 75 4.10 -5.71 15.59
C ILE A 75 2.58 -5.93 15.63
N ASP A 76 1.83 -4.85 15.66
CA ASP A 76 0.36 -4.86 15.65
C ASP A 76 -0.20 -4.56 14.26
N ALA A 77 0.55 -3.80 13.46
CA ALA A 77 0.18 -3.44 12.10
C ALA A 77 1.41 -3.08 11.25
N TYR A 78 1.24 -3.13 9.93
CA TYR A 78 2.18 -2.49 8.99
C TYR A 78 1.44 -1.70 7.92
N VAL A 79 2.09 -0.61 7.46
CA VAL A 79 1.58 0.21 6.36
C VAL A 79 1.90 -0.48 5.03
N SER A 80 0.92 -0.53 4.15
CA SER A 80 1.03 -1.14 2.83
C SER A 80 0.21 -0.39 1.79
N GLU A 81 0.37 -0.77 0.54
CA GLU A 81 -0.53 -0.40 -0.53
C GLU A 81 -1.66 -1.41 -0.66
N ARG A 82 -2.81 -0.95 -1.14
CA ARG A 82 -4.01 -1.78 -1.32
C ARG A 82 -3.77 -3.11 -2.05
N PRO A 83 -3.05 -3.17 -3.20
CA PRO A 83 -2.82 -4.44 -3.91
C PRO A 83 -2.06 -5.48 -3.09
N GLU A 84 -1.02 -5.06 -2.36
CA GLU A 84 -0.27 -5.95 -1.47
C GLU A 84 -1.12 -6.44 -0.31
N ALA A 85 -1.86 -5.54 0.34
CA ALA A 85 -2.71 -5.87 1.48
C ALA A 85 -3.83 -6.86 1.12
N ILE A 86 -4.43 -6.74 -0.07
CA ILE A 86 -5.40 -7.71 -0.61
C ILE A 86 -4.71 -9.07 -0.79
N SER A 87 -3.52 -9.08 -1.41
CA SER A 87 -2.75 -10.30 -1.62
C SER A 87 -2.38 -11.00 -0.30
N ALA A 88 -1.93 -10.22 0.71
CA ALA A 88 -1.62 -10.74 2.03
C ALA A 88 -2.84 -11.38 2.71
N SER A 89 -3.99 -10.71 2.67
CA SER A 89 -5.23 -11.19 3.29
C SER A 89 -5.82 -12.40 2.55
N ALA A 90 -5.65 -12.47 1.22
CA ALA A 90 -6.07 -13.62 0.43
C ALA A 90 -5.18 -14.85 0.67
N ALA A 91 -3.87 -14.66 0.85
CA ALA A 91 -2.92 -15.74 1.12
C ALA A 91 -3.03 -16.31 2.55
N ASN A 92 -3.41 -15.48 3.52
CA ASN A 92 -3.53 -15.90 4.92
C ASN A 92 -4.71 -15.18 5.59
N SER A 93 -5.75 -15.93 5.95
CA SER A 93 -6.96 -15.43 6.61
C SER A 93 -6.71 -14.86 8.03
N ALA A 94 -5.52 -15.09 8.60
CA ALA A 94 -5.10 -14.45 9.86
C ALA A 94 -4.78 -12.95 9.67
N PHE A 95 -4.65 -12.47 8.44
CA PHE A 95 -4.43 -11.07 8.13
C PHE A 95 -5.70 -10.40 7.61
N LYS A 96 -5.84 -9.13 7.92
CA LYS A 96 -6.94 -8.28 7.48
C LYS A 96 -6.41 -6.95 7.00
N MET A 97 -6.83 -6.55 5.82
CA MET A 97 -6.65 -5.19 5.33
C MET A 97 -7.64 -4.26 6.02
N ILE A 98 -7.17 -3.13 6.50
CA ILE A 98 -7.98 -2.03 7.03
C ILE A 98 -7.89 -0.87 6.05
N GLU A 99 -9.03 -0.53 5.47
CA GLU A 99 -9.23 0.70 4.71
C GLU A 99 -9.57 1.81 5.71
N LEU A 100 -8.87 2.93 5.60
CA LEU A 100 -9.08 4.07 6.48
C LEU A 100 -10.17 4.98 5.91
N ASP A 101 -10.96 5.59 6.79
CA ASP A 101 -11.95 6.58 6.40
C ASP A 101 -11.25 7.79 5.75
N GLN A 102 -11.80 8.30 4.65
CA GLN A 102 -11.20 9.41 3.90
C GLN A 102 -11.03 10.70 4.74
N ALA A 103 -11.76 10.83 5.84
CA ALA A 103 -11.64 11.96 6.75
C ALA A 103 -10.47 11.85 7.73
N ASP A 104 -9.90 10.65 7.91
CA ASP A 104 -8.78 10.37 8.81
C ASP A 104 -7.92 9.24 8.26
N THR A 105 -7.20 9.53 7.17
CA THR A 105 -6.29 8.65 6.46
C THR A 105 -4.93 9.32 6.27
N PHE A 106 -3.97 8.58 5.74
CA PHE A 106 -2.65 9.13 5.42
C PHE A 106 -2.73 10.24 4.38
N GLU A 107 -2.14 11.39 4.69
CA GLU A 107 -1.93 12.46 3.73
C GLU A 107 -0.73 12.11 2.84
N LEU A 108 -0.98 12.04 1.53
CA LEU A 108 0.05 11.85 0.50
C LEU A 108 0.07 13.05 -0.42
N SER A 109 1.25 13.43 -0.89
CA SER A 109 1.33 14.33 -2.03
C SER A 109 0.84 13.62 -3.30
N VAL A 110 0.37 14.36 -4.28
CA VAL A 110 -0.01 13.80 -5.59
C VAL A 110 1.13 12.98 -6.19
N ALA A 111 2.36 13.47 -6.08
CA ALA A 111 3.54 12.76 -6.59
C ALA A 111 3.84 11.44 -5.86
N ASP A 112 3.41 11.29 -4.61
CA ASP A 112 3.62 10.08 -3.82
C ASP A 112 2.50 9.04 -3.99
N SER A 113 1.36 9.46 -4.52
CA SER A 113 0.19 8.58 -4.75
C SER A 113 0.08 8.10 -6.21
N GLU A 114 0.69 8.81 -7.15
CA GLU A 114 0.61 8.50 -8.57
C GLU A 114 1.65 7.46 -8.99
N ILE A 115 1.21 6.45 -9.75
CA ILE A 115 2.07 5.42 -10.34
C ILE A 115 2.17 5.66 -11.83
N ALA A 116 3.40 5.76 -12.32
CA ALA A 116 3.72 6.05 -13.72
C ALA A 116 4.83 5.11 -14.24
N ILE A 117 4.93 5.01 -15.56
CA ILE A 117 5.97 4.22 -16.22
C ILE A 117 7.26 5.03 -16.29
N GLY A 118 8.35 4.51 -15.70
CA GLY A 118 9.68 5.12 -15.78
C GLY A 118 10.34 4.86 -17.14
N LEU A 119 10.85 5.91 -17.77
CA LEU A 119 11.48 5.89 -19.08
C LEU A 119 12.88 6.50 -19.02
N ILE A 120 13.73 6.16 -19.98
CA ILE A 120 14.96 6.92 -20.19
C ILE A 120 14.61 8.37 -20.56
N LYS A 121 15.48 9.30 -20.16
CA LYS A 121 15.31 10.72 -20.50
C LYS A 121 15.13 10.92 -22.00
N GLU A 122 14.20 11.80 -22.36
CA GLU A 122 13.92 12.17 -23.76
C GLU A 122 13.51 10.97 -24.64
N SER A 123 12.83 9.99 -24.05
CA SER A 123 12.33 8.81 -24.76
C SER A 123 11.18 9.20 -25.70
N GLU A 124 11.31 8.86 -26.99
CA GLU A 124 10.24 9.00 -27.97
C GLU A 124 9.00 8.15 -27.67
N LEU A 125 9.13 7.17 -26.76
CA LEU A 125 8.02 6.31 -26.34
C LEU A 125 7.05 7.01 -25.39
N LYS A 126 7.45 8.11 -24.75
CA LYS A 126 6.63 8.80 -23.75
C LYS A 126 5.27 9.23 -24.34
N ASP A 127 5.29 9.91 -25.46
CA ASP A 127 4.08 10.42 -26.09
C ASP A 127 3.18 9.28 -26.57
N GLN A 128 3.77 8.21 -27.12
CA GLN A 128 3.03 7.01 -27.57
C GLN A 128 2.38 6.28 -26.38
N ILE A 129 3.09 6.14 -25.27
CA ILE A 129 2.56 5.53 -24.04
C ILE A 129 1.43 6.38 -23.49
N ASN A 130 1.59 7.70 -23.41
CA ASN A 130 0.57 8.60 -22.91
C ASN A 130 -0.70 8.59 -23.79
N GLU A 131 -0.54 8.51 -25.11
CA GLU A 131 -1.66 8.36 -26.04
C GLU A 131 -2.45 7.07 -25.75
N ILE A 132 -1.75 5.94 -25.53
CA ILE A 132 -2.39 4.66 -25.17
C ILE A 132 -3.07 4.77 -23.79
N LEU A 133 -2.39 5.32 -22.80
CA LEU A 133 -2.95 5.48 -21.45
C LEU A 133 -4.19 6.36 -21.42
N SER A 134 -4.25 7.39 -22.25
CA SER A 134 -5.42 8.27 -22.36
C SER A 134 -6.66 7.56 -22.90
N GLY A 135 -6.47 6.47 -23.66
CA GLY A 135 -7.54 5.62 -24.19
C GLY A 135 -8.11 4.60 -23.20
N ILE A 136 -7.47 4.42 -22.03
CA ILE A 136 -7.91 3.49 -20.98
C ILE A 136 -8.59 4.28 -19.87
N THR A 137 -9.86 4.01 -19.63
CA THR A 137 -10.63 4.70 -18.59
C THR A 137 -10.15 4.30 -17.18
N GLU A 138 -10.46 5.13 -16.18
CA GLU A 138 -10.13 4.82 -14.78
C GLU A 138 -10.79 3.50 -14.32
N GLU A 139 -12.04 3.27 -14.73
CA GLU A 139 -12.76 2.04 -14.39
C GLU A 139 -12.08 0.80 -14.99
N GLU A 140 -11.62 0.87 -16.25
CA GLU A 140 -10.86 -0.21 -16.88
C GLU A 140 -9.52 -0.47 -16.17
N ARG A 141 -8.83 0.58 -15.71
CA ARG A 141 -7.58 0.45 -14.94
C ARG A 141 -7.80 -0.24 -13.61
N ILE A 142 -8.88 0.10 -12.90
CA ILE A 142 -9.26 -0.55 -11.65
C ILE A 142 -9.55 -2.04 -11.89
N GLN A 143 -10.33 -2.38 -12.93
CA GLN A 143 -10.62 -3.77 -13.29
C GLN A 143 -9.36 -4.55 -13.63
N MET A 144 -8.43 -3.98 -14.41
CA MET A 144 -7.15 -4.59 -14.74
C MET A 144 -6.33 -4.89 -13.49
N MET A 145 -6.32 -3.97 -12.51
CA MET A 145 -5.62 -4.16 -11.25
C MET A 145 -6.25 -5.29 -10.42
N GLU A 146 -7.57 -5.33 -10.32
CA GLU A 146 -8.30 -6.39 -9.61
C GLU A 146 -8.06 -7.77 -10.23
N GLU A 147 -8.04 -7.85 -11.57
CA GLU A 147 -7.73 -9.09 -12.27
C GLU A 147 -6.26 -9.51 -12.05
N ALA A 148 -5.32 -8.57 -12.07
CA ALA A 148 -3.92 -8.83 -11.81
C ALA A 148 -3.71 -9.39 -10.39
N ILE A 149 -4.38 -8.82 -9.38
CA ILE A 149 -4.34 -9.30 -7.99
C ILE A 149 -4.90 -10.72 -7.89
N LYS A 150 -6.04 -11.02 -8.55
CA LYS A 150 -6.63 -12.37 -8.56
C LYS A 150 -5.71 -13.43 -9.19
N ASN A 151 -4.95 -13.03 -10.19
CA ASN A 151 -4.07 -13.93 -10.96
C ASN A 151 -2.64 -13.95 -10.42
N GLN A 152 -2.36 -13.20 -9.36
CA GLN A 152 -1.03 -13.15 -8.75
C GLN A 152 -0.70 -14.53 -8.15
N PRO A 153 0.46 -15.12 -8.49
CA PRO A 153 0.90 -16.35 -7.85
C PRO A 153 1.00 -16.16 -6.35
N SER A 154 0.47 -17.11 -5.58
CA SER A 154 0.69 -17.13 -4.13
C SER A 154 2.20 -17.14 -3.88
N ALA A 155 2.71 -16.19 -3.11
CA ALA A 155 4.09 -16.25 -2.66
C ALA A 155 4.21 -17.48 -1.74
N GLU A 156 4.94 -18.51 -2.21
CA GLU A 156 5.34 -19.67 -1.41
C GLU A 156 6.33 -19.25 -0.32
#